data_4a890b3eaf8bfe0bf803ea23da893a57
#
_entry.id   4a890b3eaf8bfe0bf803ea23da893a57
#
_cell.length_a   1.000
_cell.length_b   1.000
_cell.length_c   1.000
_cell.angle_alpha   90.00
_cell.angle_beta   90.00
_cell.angle_gamma   90.00
#
_symmetry.space_group_name_H-M   'P 1'
#
loop_
_entity.id
_entity.type
_entity.pdbx_description
1 polymer ?
#
loop_
_entity_poly.entity_id
_entity_poly.type
_entity_poly.pdbx_seq_one_letter_code
_entity_poly.pdbx_strand_id
1 'polypeptide(L)'
;MSNKAKFRRGFKKDASAYAREFRADMGLKPHAPLCPWQLAEHLAIRVVPLSEFQNKIPDAVRYLTEKDVKSFSAITVFDGTKRIIVHNDAHSLLRQASNVSHELSHGILQHQPDEVFNECGCRNFNQEYEDEANWLAPALLISEEAALHIVKTGMTTEEAVEYYRASKEVINMRINVTGARKRISSR
;
A
#
# COMPACT_ATOMS: atom_id res chain seq x y z
N MET A 1 -3.85 20.61 15.54
CA MET A 1 -3.52 19.49 16.46
C MET A 1 -3.40 18.24 15.61
N SER A 2 -2.23 17.61 15.55
CA SER A 2 -2.06 16.37 14.78
C SER A 2 -2.88 15.26 15.44
N ASN A 3 -3.92 14.79 14.77
CA ASN A 3 -4.72 13.66 15.24
C ASN A 3 -3.80 12.44 15.23
N LYS A 4 -3.45 11.93 16.41
CA LYS A 4 -2.56 10.77 16.52
C LYS A 4 -3.33 9.54 16.05
N ALA A 5 -2.82 8.86 15.02
CA ALA A 5 -3.44 7.65 14.47
C ALA A 5 -3.80 6.67 15.61
N LYS A 6 -5.06 6.23 15.62
CA LYS A 6 -5.56 5.27 16.59
C LYS A 6 -5.52 3.87 15.96
N PHE A 7 -4.81 2.97 16.59
CA PHE A 7 -4.74 1.58 16.19
C PHE A 7 -5.34 0.69 17.27
N ARG A 8 -5.98 -0.41 16.88
CA ARG A 8 -6.32 -1.48 17.83
C ARG A 8 -5.06 -2.01 18.52
N ARG A 9 -5.22 -2.50 19.74
CA ARG A 9 -4.09 -3.05 20.51
C ARG A 9 -3.41 -4.18 19.74
N GLY A 10 -2.08 -4.12 19.60
CA GLY A 10 -1.29 -5.13 18.91
C GLY A 10 -1.16 -4.94 17.39
N PHE A 11 -1.95 -4.06 16.77
CA PHE A 11 -2.03 -3.88 15.32
C PHE A 11 -0.66 -3.77 14.63
N LYS A 12 0.26 -2.99 15.18
CA LYS A 12 1.60 -2.80 14.59
C LYS A 12 2.41 -4.09 14.50
N LYS A 13 2.23 -4.99 15.48
CA LYS A 13 2.84 -6.32 15.50
C LYS A 13 2.20 -7.20 14.43
N ASP A 14 0.88 -7.15 14.32
CA ASP A 14 0.14 -7.90 13.31
C ASP A 14 0.53 -7.44 11.90
N ALA A 15 0.63 -6.14 11.66
CA ALA A 15 1.08 -5.59 10.37
C ALA A 15 2.50 -6.07 9.99
N SER A 16 3.40 -6.17 10.97
CA SER A 16 4.74 -6.74 10.73
C SER A 16 4.69 -8.25 10.48
N ALA A 17 3.77 -8.97 11.12
CA ALA A 17 3.54 -10.39 10.88
C ALA A 17 3.01 -10.62 9.45
N TYR A 18 1.96 -9.91 9.01
CA TYR A 18 1.45 -9.99 7.65
C TYR A 18 2.54 -9.75 6.60
N ALA A 19 3.35 -8.69 6.77
CA ALA A 19 4.43 -8.38 5.84
C ALA A 19 5.46 -9.51 5.71
N ARG A 20 5.68 -10.29 6.76
CA ARG A 20 6.59 -11.44 6.80
C ARG A 20 5.94 -12.70 6.25
N GLU A 21 4.70 -12.98 6.65
CA GLU A 21 3.92 -14.14 6.24
C GLU A 21 3.70 -14.14 4.72
N PHE A 22 3.24 -13.04 4.13
CA PHE A 22 3.09 -12.97 2.68
C PHE A 22 4.40 -13.18 1.92
N ARG A 23 5.54 -12.69 2.46
CA ARG A 23 6.83 -13.01 1.84
C ARG A 23 7.14 -14.51 1.92
N ALA A 24 6.87 -15.14 3.05
CA ALA A 24 7.08 -16.59 3.21
C ALA A 24 6.16 -17.39 2.27
N ASP A 25 4.88 -17.04 2.18
CA ASP A 25 3.91 -17.71 1.32
C ASP A 25 4.27 -17.59 -0.18
N MET A 26 4.87 -16.45 -0.56
CA MET A 26 5.36 -16.20 -1.91
C MET A 26 6.79 -16.74 -2.14
N GLY A 27 7.39 -17.45 -1.19
CA GLY A 27 8.75 -18.00 -1.30
C GLY A 27 9.87 -16.93 -1.27
N LEU A 28 9.58 -15.73 -0.77
CA LEU A 28 10.53 -14.62 -0.69
C LEU A 28 11.28 -14.63 0.64
N LYS A 29 12.53 -14.13 0.62
CA LYS A 29 13.26 -13.85 1.87
C LYS A 29 12.54 -12.74 2.66
N PRO A 30 12.61 -12.75 4.02
CA PRO A 30 11.90 -11.76 4.85
C PRO A 30 12.23 -10.30 4.52
N HIS A 31 13.43 -10.02 4.02
CA HIS A 31 13.90 -8.70 3.61
C HIS A 31 13.78 -8.41 2.11
N ALA A 32 13.30 -9.37 1.31
CA ALA A 32 13.22 -9.19 -0.14
C ALA A 32 12.17 -8.12 -0.52
N PRO A 33 12.32 -7.44 -1.67
CA PRO A 33 11.27 -6.62 -2.24
C PRO A 33 9.99 -7.42 -2.44
N LEU A 34 8.84 -6.81 -2.18
CA LEU A 34 7.52 -7.38 -2.46
C LEU A 34 6.83 -6.53 -3.52
N CYS A 35 6.47 -7.17 -4.63
CA CYS A 35 5.72 -6.52 -5.69
C CYS A 35 4.22 -6.56 -5.36
N PRO A 36 3.51 -5.40 -5.23
CA PRO A 36 2.09 -5.41 -4.87
C PRO A 36 1.19 -6.08 -5.91
N TRP A 37 1.55 -6.05 -7.19
CA TRP A 37 0.79 -6.76 -8.23
C TRP A 37 0.90 -8.28 -8.09
N GLN A 38 2.10 -8.79 -7.77
CA GLN A 38 2.28 -10.22 -7.49
C GLN A 38 1.56 -10.64 -6.20
N LEU A 39 1.55 -9.77 -5.18
CA LEU A 39 0.75 -10.02 -3.97
C LEU A 39 -0.74 -10.03 -4.29
N ALA A 40 -1.23 -9.12 -5.13
CA ALA A 40 -2.63 -9.11 -5.58
C ALA A 40 -2.99 -10.42 -6.31
N GLU A 41 -2.13 -10.89 -7.21
CA GLU A 41 -2.29 -12.17 -7.91
C GLU A 41 -2.34 -13.34 -6.91
N HIS A 42 -1.41 -13.39 -5.95
CA HIS A 42 -1.39 -14.39 -4.88
C HIS A 42 -2.67 -14.42 -4.05
N LEU A 43 -3.28 -13.24 -3.82
CA LEU A 43 -4.54 -13.06 -3.10
C LEU A 43 -5.79 -13.23 -4.00
N ALA A 44 -5.61 -13.59 -5.29
CA ALA A 44 -6.67 -13.65 -6.29
C ALA A 44 -7.48 -12.34 -6.43
N ILE A 45 -6.82 -11.20 -6.23
CA ILE A 45 -7.40 -9.86 -6.39
C ILE A 45 -6.94 -9.29 -7.73
N ARG A 46 -7.90 -9.01 -8.63
CA ARG A 46 -7.61 -8.37 -9.92
C ARG A 46 -7.23 -6.91 -9.72
N VAL A 47 -6.11 -6.49 -10.32
CA VAL A 47 -5.69 -5.08 -10.38
C VAL A 47 -5.82 -4.60 -11.81
N VAL A 48 -6.54 -3.49 -12.02
CA VAL A 48 -6.90 -2.95 -13.34
C VAL A 48 -6.43 -1.51 -13.44
N PRO A 49 -5.68 -1.13 -14.46
CA PRO A 49 -5.34 0.26 -14.70
C PRO A 49 -6.58 1.05 -15.16
N LEU A 50 -6.68 2.32 -14.77
CA LEU A 50 -7.78 3.20 -15.15
C LEU A 50 -7.88 3.36 -16.68
N SER A 51 -6.75 3.34 -17.37
CA SER A 51 -6.69 3.41 -18.85
C SER A 51 -7.42 2.26 -19.56
N GLU A 52 -7.63 1.10 -18.92
CA GLU A 52 -8.41 -0.01 -19.48
C GLU A 52 -9.88 0.40 -19.77
N PHE A 53 -10.37 1.42 -19.07
CA PHE A 53 -11.73 1.95 -19.24
C PHE A 53 -11.83 3.05 -20.31
N GLN A 54 -10.73 3.39 -21.01
CA GLN A 54 -10.68 4.49 -21.99
C GLN A 54 -11.77 4.37 -23.06
N ASN A 55 -12.06 3.16 -23.54
CA ASN A 55 -13.08 2.94 -24.57
C ASN A 55 -14.52 2.97 -24.03
N LYS A 56 -14.71 2.83 -22.70
CA LYS A 56 -16.05 2.80 -22.09
C LYS A 56 -16.46 4.17 -21.56
N ILE A 57 -15.52 4.89 -20.94
CA ILE A 57 -15.75 6.17 -20.27
C ILE A 57 -14.61 7.16 -20.58
N PRO A 58 -14.40 7.53 -21.88
CA PRO A 58 -13.22 8.28 -22.31
C PRO A 58 -13.06 9.64 -21.61
N ASP A 59 -14.15 10.36 -21.38
CA ASP A 59 -14.08 11.69 -20.78
C ASP A 59 -13.69 11.62 -19.30
N ALA A 60 -14.20 10.64 -18.56
CA ALA A 60 -13.83 10.43 -17.16
C ALA A 60 -12.37 9.99 -17.02
N VAL A 61 -11.92 9.04 -17.85
CA VAL A 61 -10.52 8.60 -17.87
C VAL A 61 -9.60 9.77 -18.17
N ARG A 62 -9.87 10.52 -19.25
CA ARG A 62 -9.08 11.69 -19.64
C ARG A 62 -9.05 12.75 -18.52
N TYR A 63 -10.19 13.02 -17.87
CA TYR A 63 -10.23 13.96 -16.74
C TYR A 63 -9.29 13.53 -15.61
N LEU A 64 -9.37 12.26 -15.18
CA LEU A 64 -8.62 11.71 -14.05
C LEU A 64 -7.14 11.45 -14.37
N THR A 65 -6.76 11.30 -15.64
CA THR A 65 -5.38 11.04 -16.03
C THR A 65 -4.62 12.27 -16.52
N GLU A 66 -5.33 13.33 -16.93
CA GLU A 66 -4.70 14.51 -17.54
C GLU A 66 -5.06 15.83 -16.83
N LYS A 67 -6.32 16.00 -16.39
CA LYS A 67 -6.81 17.27 -15.84
C LYS A 67 -6.68 17.34 -14.32
N ASP A 68 -7.16 16.33 -13.64
CA ASP A 68 -7.11 16.25 -12.18
C ASP A 68 -6.57 14.90 -11.73
N VAL A 69 -5.31 14.65 -12.06
CA VAL A 69 -4.60 13.40 -11.75
C VAL A 69 -4.53 13.12 -10.25
N LYS A 70 -4.71 14.15 -9.40
CA LYS A 70 -4.59 14.01 -7.95
C LYS A 70 -5.90 13.58 -7.29
N SER A 71 -7.04 13.77 -7.93
CA SER A 71 -8.36 13.48 -7.37
C SER A 71 -8.66 11.98 -7.26
N PHE A 72 -7.97 11.15 -8.04
CA PHE A 72 -8.14 9.70 -8.01
C PHE A 72 -6.79 8.98 -7.97
N SER A 73 -6.61 8.11 -7.01
CA SER A 73 -5.40 7.30 -6.87
C SER A 73 -5.66 5.82 -7.11
N ALA A 74 -6.54 5.22 -6.33
CA ALA A 74 -7.03 3.85 -6.50
C ALA A 74 -8.35 3.68 -5.75
N ILE A 75 -9.05 2.62 -6.04
CA ILE A 75 -10.27 2.22 -5.34
C ILE A 75 -10.44 0.70 -5.44
N THR A 76 -10.93 0.10 -4.36
CA THR A 76 -11.44 -1.27 -4.38
C THR A 76 -12.93 -1.26 -4.71
N VAL A 77 -13.33 -2.00 -5.72
CA VAL A 77 -14.72 -2.26 -6.10
C VAL A 77 -15.04 -3.74 -5.95
N PHE A 78 -16.32 -4.05 -5.76
CA PHE A 78 -16.80 -5.41 -5.61
C PHE A 78 -17.67 -5.79 -6.81
N ASP A 79 -17.41 -6.98 -7.37
CA ASP A 79 -18.25 -7.65 -8.34
C ASP A 79 -18.71 -8.97 -7.70
N GLY A 80 -19.89 -8.95 -7.07
CA GLY A 80 -20.32 -10.01 -6.18
C GLY A 80 -19.38 -10.18 -4.99
N THR A 81 -18.74 -11.33 -4.87
CA THR A 81 -17.74 -11.62 -3.82
C THR A 81 -16.30 -11.30 -4.25
N LYS A 82 -16.08 -10.91 -5.50
CA LYS A 82 -14.75 -10.65 -6.04
C LYS A 82 -14.35 -9.20 -5.77
N ARG A 83 -13.15 -9.01 -5.28
CA ARG A 83 -12.52 -7.68 -5.16
C ARG A 83 -11.76 -7.36 -6.43
N ILE A 84 -11.88 -6.13 -6.90
CA ILE A 84 -11.13 -5.59 -8.03
C ILE A 84 -10.56 -4.25 -7.59
N ILE A 85 -9.26 -4.07 -7.75
CA ILE A 85 -8.60 -2.78 -7.49
C ILE A 85 -8.45 -2.05 -8.82
N VAL A 86 -9.02 -0.86 -8.93
CA VAL A 86 -8.79 0.05 -10.06
C VAL A 86 -7.81 1.13 -9.60
N HIS A 87 -6.69 1.32 -10.32
CA HIS A 87 -5.69 2.32 -9.97
C HIS A 87 -5.41 3.29 -11.11
N ASN A 88 -5.02 4.52 -10.76
CA ASN A 88 -4.62 5.52 -11.74
C ASN A 88 -3.19 5.25 -12.23
N ASP A 89 -3.08 4.74 -13.43
CA ASP A 89 -1.82 4.39 -14.08
C ASP A 89 -1.10 5.60 -14.72
N ALA A 90 -1.69 6.80 -14.69
CA ALA A 90 -0.98 8.05 -14.99
C ALA A 90 -0.03 8.50 -13.87
N HIS A 91 -0.13 7.93 -12.67
CA HIS A 91 0.83 8.16 -11.60
C HIS A 91 2.18 7.49 -11.88
N SER A 92 3.25 7.99 -11.23
CA SER A 92 4.55 7.29 -11.24
C SER A 92 4.42 5.86 -10.69
N LEU A 93 5.26 4.94 -11.18
CA LEU A 93 5.24 3.53 -10.76
C LEU A 93 5.35 3.36 -9.23
N LEU A 94 6.16 4.19 -8.56
CA LEU A 94 6.29 4.14 -7.10
C LEU A 94 4.99 4.56 -6.39
N ARG A 95 4.27 5.54 -6.95
CA ARG A 95 2.98 5.95 -6.42
C ARG A 95 1.90 4.90 -6.69
N GLN A 96 1.90 4.32 -7.88
CA GLN A 96 1.00 3.20 -8.20
C GLN A 96 1.22 2.04 -7.21
N ALA A 97 2.48 1.64 -6.95
CA ALA A 97 2.81 0.60 -5.99
C ALA A 97 2.28 0.91 -4.59
N SER A 98 2.42 2.15 -4.12
CA SER A 98 1.87 2.59 -2.83
C SER A 98 0.34 2.53 -2.82
N ASN A 99 -0.32 2.99 -3.89
CA ASN A 99 -1.78 2.99 -4.00
C ASN A 99 -2.35 1.57 -4.02
N VAL A 100 -1.77 0.68 -4.83
CA VAL A 100 -2.19 -0.74 -4.88
C VAL A 100 -1.96 -1.42 -3.53
N SER A 101 -0.81 -1.16 -2.86
CA SER A 101 -0.55 -1.71 -1.52
C SER A 101 -1.56 -1.22 -0.48
N HIS A 102 -2.04 0.03 -0.60
CA HIS A 102 -3.05 0.59 0.28
C HIS A 102 -4.39 -0.13 0.12
N GLU A 103 -4.85 -0.31 -1.10
CA GLU A 103 -6.08 -1.04 -1.39
C GLU A 103 -5.98 -2.53 -0.98
N LEU A 104 -4.83 -3.17 -1.20
CA LEU A 104 -4.57 -4.52 -0.71
C LEU A 104 -4.65 -4.59 0.81
N SER A 105 -4.17 -3.56 1.51
CA SER A 105 -4.23 -3.51 2.98
C SER A 105 -5.65 -3.52 3.51
N HIS A 106 -6.59 -2.79 2.87
CA HIS A 106 -8.01 -2.88 3.19
C HIS A 106 -8.54 -4.30 3.00
N GLY A 107 -8.10 -4.98 1.95
CA GLY A 107 -8.47 -6.37 1.68
C GLY A 107 -7.94 -7.35 2.72
N ILE A 108 -6.66 -7.25 3.05
CA ILE A 108 -5.97 -8.11 4.02
C ILE A 108 -6.58 -7.96 5.42
N LEU A 109 -6.89 -6.72 5.81
CA LEU A 109 -7.49 -6.39 7.10
C LEU A 109 -8.99 -6.66 7.15
N GLN A 110 -9.58 -7.09 6.05
CA GLN A 110 -11.02 -7.35 5.91
C GLN A 110 -11.88 -6.14 6.31
N HIS A 111 -11.37 -4.93 6.04
CA HIS A 111 -12.17 -3.73 6.22
C HIS A 111 -13.45 -3.85 5.40
N GLN A 112 -14.58 -3.61 6.06
CA GLN A 112 -15.86 -3.64 5.36
C GLN A 112 -15.86 -2.52 4.32
N PRO A 113 -16.37 -2.77 3.12
CA PRO A 113 -16.61 -1.69 2.18
C PRO A 113 -17.59 -0.72 2.87
N ASP A 114 -17.13 0.50 3.10
CA ASP A 114 -18.08 1.55 3.44
C ASP A 114 -19.12 1.63 2.32
N GLU A 115 -20.38 1.84 2.66
CA GLU A 115 -21.40 2.15 1.65
C GLU A 115 -20.82 3.23 0.74
N VAL A 116 -20.64 2.89 -0.55
CA VAL A 116 -19.83 3.67 -1.51
C VAL A 116 -20.28 5.12 -1.54
N PHE A 117 -21.56 5.39 -1.22
CA PHE A 117 -22.13 6.71 -1.03
C PHE A 117 -23.21 6.64 0.05
N ASN A 118 -23.15 7.53 1.03
CA ASN A 118 -24.31 7.81 1.89
C ASN A 118 -25.41 8.48 1.07
N GLU A 119 -26.59 8.68 1.66
CA GLU A 119 -27.73 9.34 1.02
C GLU A 119 -27.40 10.75 0.45
N CYS A 120 -26.30 11.35 0.89
CA CYS A 120 -25.79 12.65 0.40
C CYS A 120 -24.70 12.50 -0.68
N GLY A 121 -24.41 11.29 -1.17
CA GLY A 121 -23.36 11.05 -2.17
C GLY A 121 -21.92 11.20 -1.65
N CYS A 122 -21.73 11.28 -0.33
CA CYS A 122 -20.42 11.34 0.30
C CYS A 122 -19.94 9.93 0.71
N ARG A 123 -18.65 9.64 0.52
CA ARG A 123 -18.05 8.44 1.10
C ARG A 123 -18.12 8.47 2.61
N ASN A 124 -18.61 7.40 3.22
CA ASN A 124 -18.38 7.15 4.63
C ASN A 124 -16.88 6.83 4.81
N PHE A 125 -16.20 7.68 5.56
CA PHE A 125 -14.76 7.57 5.77
C PHE A 125 -14.50 7.06 7.19
N ASN A 126 -14.07 5.79 7.31
CA ASN A 126 -13.65 5.25 8.60
C ASN A 126 -12.16 5.54 8.83
N GLN A 127 -11.87 6.56 9.64
CA GLN A 127 -10.52 7.00 9.93
C GLN A 127 -9.64 5.88 10.52
N GLU A 128 -10.20 4.96 11.31
CA GLU A 128 -9.43 3.86 11.90
C GLU A 128 -8.99 2.87 10.82
N TYR A 129 -9.85 2.56 9.85
CA TYR A 129 -9.53 1.71 8.71
C TYR A 129 -8.45 2.32 7.82
N GLU A 130 -8.54 3.63 7.58
CA GLU A 130 -7.53 4.35 6.82
C GLU A 130 -6.19 4.41 7.55
N ASP A 131 -6.20 4.66 8.86
CA ASP A 131 -4.98 4.65 9.67
C ASP A 131 -4.29 3.26 9.62
N GLU A 132 -5.08 2.18 9.71
CA GLU A 132 -4.58 0.81 9.63
C GLU A 132 -4.04 0.50 8.22
N ALA A 133 -4.75 0.86 7.16
CA ALA A 133 -4.28 0.66 5.78
C ALA A 133 -3.01 1.49 5.49
N ASN A 134 -2.98 2.74 5.93
CA ASN A 134 -1.82 3.63 5.81
C ASN A 134 -0.59 3.13 6.60
N TRP A 135 -0.78 2.30 7.61
CA TRP A 135 0.33 1.66 8.32
C TRP A 135 0.77 0.35 7.67
N LEU A 136 -0.18 -0.50 7.24
CA LEU A 136 0.12 -1.81 6.66
C LEU A 136 0.74 -1.69 5.27
N ALA A 137 0.24 -0.82 4.40
CA ALA A 137 0.73 -0.68 3.03
C ALA A 137 2.24 -0.42 2.94
N PRO A 138 2.82 0.56 3.67
CA PRO A 138 4.27 0.71 3.72
C PRO A 138 5.00 -0.49 4.34
N ALA A 139 4.37 -1.22 5.27
CA ALA A 139 4.97 -2.42 5.88
C ALA A 139 5.04 -3.59 4.89
N LEU A 140 4.05 -3.72 4.00
CA LEU A 140 4.09 -4.67 2.89
C LEU A 140 5.24 -4.37 1.94
N LEU A 141 5.44 -3.11 1.54
CA LEU A 141 6.52 -2.70 0.65
C LEU A 141 7.90 -2.87 1.31
N ILE A 142 8.06 -2.35 2.53
CA ILE A 142 9.30 -2.36 3.30
C ILE A 142 9.03 -3.02 4.65
N SER A 143 9.25 -4.32 4.74
CA SER A 143 9.14 -5.07 6.00
C SER A 143 10.10 -4.54 7.06
N GLU A 144 9.95 -4.99 8.29
CA GLU A 144 10.90 -4.69 9.37
C GLU A 144 12.30 -5.24 9.04
N GLU A 145 12.34 -6.44 8.48
CA GLU A 145 13.57 -7.11 8.04
C GLU A 145 14.22 -6.38 6.85
N ALA A 146 13.42 -5.81 5.94
CA ALA A 146 13.91 -4.98 4.85
C ALA A 146 14.52 -3.67 5.37
N ALA A 147 13.87 -2.99 6.31
CA ALA A 147 14.40 -1.79 6.93
C ALA A 147 15.74 -2.06 7.68
N LEU A 148 15.82 -3.19 8.39
CA LEU A 148 17.08 -3.64 9.02
C LEU A 148 18.15 -3.98 7.99
N HIS A 149 17.79 -4.63 6.88
CA HIS A 149 18.70 -4.97 5.80
C HIS A 149 19.31 -3.72 5.16
N ILE A 150 18.49 -2.72 4.82
CA ILE A 150 18.93 -1.43 4.25
C ILE A 150 20.00 -0.81 5.15
N VAL A 151 19.72 -0.70 6.45
CA VAL A 151 20.66 -0.08 7.40
C VAL A 151 21.92 -0.93 7.59
N LYS A 152 21.78 -2.25 7.71
CA LYS A 152 22.88 -3.17 7.93
C LYS A 152 23.87 -3.22 6.76
N THR A 153 23.35 -3.13 5.52
CA THR A 153 24.18 -3.18 4.31
C THR A 153 24.73 -1.81 3.91
N GLY A 154 24.28 -0.72 4.59
CA GLY A 154 24.70 0.64 4.27
C GLY A 154 24.14 1.17 2.95
N MET A 155 23.02 0.60 2.46
CA MET A 155 22.35 1.12 1.24
C MET A 155 22.07 2.61 1.38
N THR A 156 22.36 3.37 0.33
CA THR A 156 21.87 4.73 0.18
C THR A 156 20.35 4.74 0.01
N THR A 157 19.74 5.89 0.21
CA THR A 157 18.28 5.98 -0.01
C THR A 157 17.92 5.72 -1.48
N GLU A 158 18.75 6.19 -2.39
CA GLU A 158 18.57 6.04 -3.84
C GLU A 158 18.66 4.55 -4.26
N GLU A 159 19.66 3.83 -3.78
CA GLU A 159 19.78 2.38 -3.99
C GLU A 159 18.59 1.62 -3.40
N ALA A 160 18.11 2.02 -2.22
CA ALA A 160 16.96 1.39 -1.60
C ALA A 160 15.66 1.68 -2.39
N VAL A 161 15.47 2.88 -2.93
CA VAL A 161 14.34 3.25 -3.81
C VAL A 161 14.34 2.36 -5.06
N GLU A 162 15.47 2.20 -5.70
CA GLU A 162 15.62 1.38 -6.90
C GLU A 162 15.35 -0.09 -6.62
N TYR A 163 15.96 -0.62 -5.56
CA TYR A 163 15.88 -2.04 -5.20
C TYR A 163 14.47 -2.44 -4.73
N TYR A 164 13.86 -1.65 -3.83
CA TYR A 164 12.56 -1.98 -3.23
C TYR A 164 11.36 -1.46 -4.02
N ARG A 165 11.58 -0.62 -5.03
CA ARG A 165 10.51 0.01 -5.81
C ARG A 165 9.50 0.77 -4.91
N ALA A 166 10.00 1.39 -3.86
CA ALA A 166 9.23 2.19 -2.90
C ALA A 166 9.78 3.62 -2.85
N SER A 167 8.93 4.60 -2.54
CA SER A 167 9.38 5.99 -2.48
C SER A 167 10.33 6.25 -1.31
N LYS A 168 11.13 7.29 -1.44
CA LYS A 168 12.05 7.75 -0.38
C LYS A 168 11.34 7.97 0.95
N GLU A 169 10.13 8.53 0.90
CA GLU A 169 9.29 8.78 2.08
C GLU A 169 8.91 7.48 2.78
N VAL A 170 8.47 6.47 2.01
CA VAL A 170 8.12 5.14 2.52
C VAL A 170 9.35 4.47 3.16
N ILE A 171 10.51 4.49 2.50
CA ILE A 171 11.74 3.90 3.02
C ILE A 171 12.15 4.57 4.33
N ASN A 172 12.24 5.90 4.35
CA ASN A 172 12.64 6.65 5.54
C ASN A 172 11.64 6.46 6.69
N MET A 173 10.35 6.48 6.40
CA MET A 173 9.31 6.22 7.39
C MET A 173 9.49 4.83 7.99
N ARG A 174 9.69 3.78 7.19
CA ARG A 174 9.85 2.42 7.67
C ARG A 174 11.14 2.24 8.50
N ILE A 175 12.27 2.80 8.06
CA ILE A 175 13.52 2.80 8.85
C ILE A 175 13.31 3.44 10.23
N ASN A 176 12.57 4.56 10.28
CA ASN A 176 12.32 5.29 11.52
C ASN A 176 11.38 4.52 12.46
N VAL A 177 10.21 4.06 11.96
CA VAL A 177 9.19 3.40 12.82
C VAL A 177 9.60 2.02 13.29
N THR A 178 10.48 1.32 12.57
CA THR A 178 11.07 0.04 12.99
C THR A 178 12.26 0.22 13.95
N GLY A 179 12.79 1.43 14.07
CA GLY A 179 13.98 1.72 14.86
C GLY A 179 15.23 1.03 14.31
N ALA A 180 15.28 0.74 13.00
CA ALA A 180 16.33 -0.06 12.38
C ALA A 180 17.74 0.47 12.67
N ARG A 181 17.94 1.79 12.60
CA ARG A 181 19.25 2.42 12.89
C ARG A 181 19.70 2.14 14.33
N LYS A 182 18.81 2.36 15.31
CA LYS A 182 19.10 2.13 16.72
C LYS A 182 19.41 0.66 17.01
N ARG A 183 18.67 -0.25 16.41
CA ARG A 183 18.84 -1.71 16.58
C ARG A 183 20.14 -2.24 15.98
N ILE A 184 20.65 -1.62 14.92
CA ILE A 184 21.94 -2.02 14.30
C ILE A 184 23.11 -1.42 15.08
N SER A 185 23.02 -0.16 15.55
CA SER A 185 24.09 0.47 16.33
C SER A 185 24.24 -0.07 17.76
N SER A 186 23.24 -0.82 18.27
CA SER A 186 23.27 -1.42 19.62
C SER A 186 23.82 -2.85 19.64
N ARG A 187 24.28 -3.38 18.49
CA ARG A 187 24.90 -4.69 18.34
C ARG A 187 26.37 -4.57 18.01
#